data_7a6884ac6b2e43f7569c3d2786c62fc5
#
_entry.id   7a6884ac6b2e43f7569c3d2786c62fc5
#
_cell.length_a   1.000
_cell.length_b   1.000
_cell.length_c   1.000
_cell.angle_alpha   90.00
_cell.angle_beta   90.00
_cell.angle_gamma   90.00
#
_symmetry.space_group_name_H-M   'P 1'
#
loop_
_entity.id
_entity.type
_entity.pdbx_description
1 polymer ?
#
loop_
_entity_poly.entity_id
_entity_poly.type
_entity_poly.pdbx_seq_one_letter_code
_entity_poly.pdbx_strand_id
1 'polypeptide(L)'
;QKVSFENIPIDIIEEYGRQDVISTKALFDSQIADFKKEDNRGLLKSVKMMNEFLPVLGEMERNGINIDIPGLDEVEILFKEEFGTIAQRIKHIIWEQMGDTPLNPSSGEQLSWLIYSRKVIDKKKWSETFNIGIDKSTKRKKKRPIFSKAKFKDAVDTQTKFIKKTISTHCDTCDGDGVMQRVKVNGDPYKNMSKCDTCSGHGVVYANLNTIAGFQQKPVGVSEVADGGFKTDRDTLKKISMRSDGDIKEFVDLIIRYNAIDTYLNTFVNGIRDHVNEDSILHPKFMQCVTATARLSSRDPNFQNQPRGNTFPIRKVITSRFNGGSIVEIDFSQLEFRAAVFLAQDKQGMKDIADGV
;
A
#
# COMPACT_ATOMS: atom_id res chain seq x y z
N GLN A 1 20.83 24.18 -14.26
CA GLN A 1 19.95 25.23 -13.71
C GLN A 1 18.63 25.15 -14.48
N LYS A 2 17.49 25.08 -13.78
CA LYS A 2 16.19 25.23 -14.43
C LYS A 2 16.01 26.70 -14.77
N VAL A 3 15.94 27.01 -16.05
CA VAL A 3 15.64 28.36 -16.53
C VAL A 3 14.11 28.55 -16.35
N SER A 4 13.71 29.66 -15.74
CA SER A 4 12.29 30.05 -15.68
C SER A 4 11.75 30.31 -17.09
N PHE A 5 10.50 29.95 -17.33
CA PHE A 5 9.85 30.15 -18.65
C PHE A 5 9.88 31.62 -19.11
N GLU A 6 9.83 32.55 -18.16
CA GLU A 6 9.92 34.01 -18.39
C GLU A 6 11.26 34.47 -18.96
N ASN A 7 12.32 33.68 -18.81
CA ASN A 7 13.67 33.99 -19.28
C ASN A 7 14.05 33.29 -20.60
N ILE A 8 13.11 32.60 -21.24
CA ILE A 8 13.34 31.99 -22.56
C ILE A 8 13.00 33.01 -23.64
N PRO A 9 13.88 33.18 -24.67
CA PRO A 9 13.60 34.08 -25.79
C PRO A 9 12.27 33.76 -26.48
N ILE A 10 11.53 34.81 -26.85
CA ILE A 10 10.17 34.70 -27.40
C ILE A 10 10.09 33.88 -28.68
N ASP A 11 11.11 34.01 -29.54
CA ASP A 11 11.23 33.24 -30.78
C ASP A 11 11.33 31.74 -30.57
N ILE A 12 11.99 31.31 -29.50
CA ILE A 12 12.06 29.88 -29.10
C ILE A 12 10.71 29.41 -28.54
N ILE A 13 10.06 30.24 -27.73
CA ILE A 13 8.73 29.89 -27.14
C ILE A 13 7.67 29.86 -28.26
N GLU A 14 7.73 30.79 -29.22
CA GLU A 14 6.80 30.83 -30.34
C GLU A 14 6.90 29.59 -31.23
N GLU A 15 8.12 29.18 -31.58
CA GLU A 15 8.33 27.97 -32.40
C GLU A 15 7.87 26.70 -31.62
N TYR A 16 8.19 26.61 -30.33
CA TYR A 16 7.73 25.52 -29.48
C TYR A 16 6.19 25.48 -29.41
N GLY A 17 5.55 26.61 -29.12
CA GLY A 17 4.09 26.71 -29.04
C GLY A 17 3.40 26.39 -30.37
N ARG A 18 3.97 26.84 -31.49
CA ARG A 18 3.47 26.52 -32.81
C ARG A 18 3.54 25.03 -33.12
N GLN A 19 4.65 24.38 -32.76
CA GLN A 19 4.81 22.94 -32.91
C GLN A 19 3.83 22.13 -32.05
N ASP A 20 3.56 22.56 -30.81
CA ASP A 20 2.57 21.95 -29.94
C ASP A 20 1.15 21.99 -30.53
N VAL A 21 0.76 23.14 -31.11
CA VAL A 21 -0.54 23.29 -31.78
C VAL A 21 -0.65 22.39 -33.00
N ILE A 22 0.39 22.33 -33.84
CA ILE A 22 0.43 21.47 -35.03
C ILE A 22 0.31 19.99 -34.61
N SER A 23 1.08 19.57 -33.61
CA SER A 23 1.08 18.19 -33.12
C SER A 23 -0.28 17.81 -32.51
N THR A 24 -0.87 18.69 -31.73
CA THR A 24 -2.20 18.51 -31.15
C THR A 24 -3.29 18.38 -32.21
N LYS A 25 -3.22 19.24 -33.26
CA LYS A 25 -4.16 19.18 -34.41
C LYS A 25 -4.00 17.86 -35.17
N ALA A 26 -2.78 17.44 -35.46
CA ALA A 26 -2.51 16.20 -36.17
C ALA A 26 -3.03 14.98 -35.36
N LEU A 27 -2.81 14.98 -34.04
CA LEU A 27 -3.35 13.94 -33.13
C LEU A 27 -4.89 13.91 -33.18
N PHE A 28 -5.53 15.07 -33.06
CA PHE A 28 -6.99 15.20 -33.14
C PHE A 28 -7.53 14.65 -34.46
N ASP A 29 -6.95 15.00 -35.59
CA ASP A 29 -7.40 14.54 -36.91
C ASP A 29 -7.24 13.03 -37.08
N SER A 30 -6.14 12.45 -36.54
CA SER A 30 -5.91 11.02 -36.51
C SER A 30 -6.97 10.30 -35.66
N GLN A 31 -7.28 10.82 -34.46
CA GLN A 31 -8.30 10.25 -33.58
C GLN A 31 -9.70 10.32 -34.22
N ILE A 32 -10.07 11.43 -34.86
CA ILE A 32 -11.34 11.56 -35.59
C ILE A 32 -11.44 10.56 -36.74
N ALA A 33 -10.33 10.33 -37.46
CA ALA A 33 -10.30 9.31 -38.52
C ALA A 33 -10.50 7.88 -37.92
N ASP A 34 -9.88 7.59 -36.77
CA ASP A 34 -10.06 6.31 -36.10
C ASP A 34 -11.51 6.09 -35.58
N PHE A 35 -12.17 7.11 -35.05
CA PHE A 35 -13.57 7.02 -34.59
C PHE A 35 -14.58 6.81 -35.74
N LYS A 36 -14.21 7.14 -36.97
CA LYS A 36 -15.05 6.90 -38.16
C LYS A 36 -15.01 5.45 -38.64
N LYS A 37 -14.03 4.63 -38.18
CA LYS A 37 -13.98 3.21 -38.49
C LYS A 37 -15.14 2.49 -37.84
N GLU A 38 -15.68 1.47 -38.54
CA GLU A 38 -16.88 0.75 -38.10
C GLU A 38 -16.76 0.14 -36.69
N ASP A 39 -15.61 -0.47 -36.42
CA ASP A 39 -15.31 -1.09 -35.12
C ASP A 39 -15.22 -0.08 -33.96
N ASN A 40 -15.06 1.20 -34.26
CA ASN A 40 -14.84 2.27 -33.28
C ASN A 40 -16.04 3.23 -33.11
N ARG A 41 -17.15 3.01 -33.82
CA ARG A 41 -18.34 3.90 -33.76
C ARG A 41 -18.90 4.06 -32.33
N GLY A 42 -18.86 3.01 -31.52
CA GLY A 42 -19.27 3.05 -30.12
C GLY A 42 -18.39 3.96 -29.25
N LEU A 43 -17.10 4.06 -29.56
CA LEU A 43 -16.15 4.91 -28.82
C LEU A 43 -16.48 6.40 -28.95
N LEU A 44 -16.91 6.85 -30.12
CA LEU A 44 -17.26 8.26 -30.32
C LEU A 44 -18.38 8.73 -29.38
N LYS A 45 -19.38 7.87 -29.13
CA LYS A 45 -20.45 8.18 -28.16
C LYS A 45 -19.89 8.33 -26.75
N SER A 46 -19.00 7.42 -26.34
CA SER A 46 -18.36 7.47 -25.02
C SER A 46 -17.47 8.72 -24.87
N VAL A 47 -16.69 9.06 -25.90
CA VAL A 47 -15.84 10.26 -25.90
C VAL A 47 -16.68 11.53 -25.78
N LYS A 48 -17.80 11.64 -26.53
CA LYS A 48 -18.72 12.79 -26.42
C LYS A 48 -19.27 12.93 -25.00
N MET A 49 -19.78 11.83 -24.44
CA MET A 49 -20.31 11.82 -23.07
C MET A 49 -19.25 12.25 -22.05
N MET A 50 -18.02 11.77 -22.18
CA MET A 50 -16.92 12.15 -21.28
C MET A 50 -16.54 13.62 -21.43
N ASN A 51 -16.53 14.15 -22.64
CA ASN A 51 -16.26 15.59 -22.87
C ASN A 51 -17.37 16.48 -22.34
N GLU A 52 -18.63 16.08 -22.47
CA GLU A 52 -19.78 16.78 -21.91
C GLU A 52 -19.77 16.76 -20.36
N PHE A 53 -19.23 15.70 -19.76
CA PHE A 53 -19.09 15.57 -18.31
C PHE A 53 -17.91 16.36 -17.73
N LEU A 54 -16.90 16.70 -18.53
CA LEU A 54 -15.70 17.41 -18.07
C LEU A 54 -15.98 18.75 -17.35
N PRO A 55 -16.88 19.63 -17.86
CA PRO A 55 -17.27 20.85 -17.14
C PRO A 55 -17.88 20.57 -15.76
N VAL A 56 -18.67 19.49 -15.62
CA VAL A 56 -19.26 19.09 -14.33
C VAL A 56 -18.17 18.70 -13.33
N LEU A 57 -17.15 17.97 -13.77
CA LEU A 57 -15.99 17.64 -12.91
C LEU A 57 -15.25 18.92 -12.49
N GLY A 58 -15.06 19.87 -13.42
CA GLY A 58 -14.43 21.15 -13.10
C GLY A 58 -15.22 21.95 -12.08
N GLU A 59 -16.55 21.91 -12.12
CA GLU A 59 -17.40 22.53 -11.09
C GLU A 59 -17.31 21.80 -9.74
N MET A 60 -17.29 20.46 -9.74
CA MET A 60 -17.11 19.68 -8.52
C MET A 60 -15.78 20.02 -7.84
N GLU A 61 -14.69 20.05 -8.61
CA GLU A 61 -13.36 20.41 -8.12
C GLU A 61 -13.32 21.84 -7.57
N ARG A 62 -13.93 22.80 -8.30
CA ARG A 62 -13.99 24.20 -7.88
C ARG A 62 -14.82 24.40 -6.61
N ASN A 63 -15.95 23.71 -6.49
CA ASN A 63 -16.80 23.79 -5.32
C ASN A 63 -16.15 23.17 -4.09
N GLY A 64 -15.43 22.07 -4.25
CA GLY A 64 -14.76 21.38 -3.16
C GLY A 64 -15.72 20.78 -2.12
N ILE A 65 -15.15 20.32 -1.04
CA ILE A 65 -15.83 19.60 0.05
C ILE A 65 -15.41 20.24 1.37
N ASN A 66 -16.36 20.59 2.23
CA ASN A 66 -16.06 21.15 3.54
C ASN A 66 -15.62 20.07 4.53
N ILE A 67 -14.56 20.36 5.28
CA ILE A 67 -13.97 19.48 6.28
C ILE A 67 -14.10 20.08 7.68
N ASP A 68 -14.64 19.32 8.60
CA ASP A 68 -14.62 19.62 10.03
C ASP A 68 -13.21 19.38 10.60
N ILE A 69 -12.43 20.44 10.70
CA ILE A 69 -11.03 20.36 11.19
C ILE A 69 -10.97 19.95 12.66
N PRO A 70 -11.78 20.53 13.59
CA PRO A 70 -11.81 20.02 14.97
C PRO A 70 -12.14 18.53 15.06
N GLY A 71 -13.14 18.05 14.32
CA GLY A 71 -13.48 16.62 14.27
C GLY A 71 -12.35 15.76 13.68
N LEU A 72 -11.60 16.29 12.72
CA LEU A 72 -10.40 15.60 12.17
C LEU A 72 -9.29 15.50 13.23
N ASP A 73 -9.07 16.54 14.03
CA ASP A 73 -8.09 16.55 15.13
C ASP A 73 -8.45 15.53 16.20
N GLU A 74 -9.72 15.45 16.60
CA GLU A 74 -10.20 14.46 17.58
C GLU A 74 -9.95 13.01 17.08
N VAL A 75 -10.28 12.75 15.83
CA VAL A 75 -10.06 11.46 15.20
C VAL A 75 -8.57 11.13 15.13
N GLU A 76 -7.71 12.07 14.76
CA GLU A 76 -6.28 11.88 14.68
C GLU A 76 -5.67 11.54 16.05
N ILE A 77 -6.02 12.28 17.10
CA ILE A 77 -5.56 12.05 18.47
C ILE A 77 -5.92 10.63 18.93
N LEU A 78 -7.20 10.26 18.79
CA LEU A 78 -7.70 8.95 19.19
C LEU A 78 -6.91 7.80 18.53
N PHE A 79 -6.67 7.88 17.22
CA PHE A 79 -5.97 6.83 16.51
C PHE A 79 -4.45 6.86 16.72
N LYS A 80 -3.84 8.00 17.01
CA LYS A 80 -2.42 8.08 17.42
C LYS A 80 -2.18 7.43 18.78
N GLU A 81 -3.09 7.61 19.73
CA GLU A 81 -3.00 6.96 21.04
C GLU A 81 -3.17 5.44 20.91
N GLU A 82 -4.18 4.97 20.17
CA GLU A 82 -4.36 3.54 19.90
C GLU A 82 -3.14 2.94 19.19
N PHE A 83 -2.61 3.64 18.17
CA PHE A 83 -1.41 3.23 17.43
C PHE A 83 -0.21 3.08 18.34
N GLY A 84 0.03 4.04 19.23
CA GLY A 84 1.11 4.01 20.22
C GLY A 84 0.99 2.82 21.17
N THR A 85 -0.21 2.56 21.68
CA THR A 85 -0.49 1.43 22.57
C THR A 85 -0.24 0.08 21.88
N ILE A 86 -0.75 -0.08 20.67
CA ILE A 86 -0.55 -1.28 19.87
C ILE A 86 0.93 -1.47 19.53
N ALA A 87 1.64 -0.40 19.13
CA ALA A 87 3.06 -0.46 18.82
C ALA A 87 3.92 -0.93 20.01
N GLN A 88 3.62 -0.46 21.22
CA GLN A 88 4.29 -0.91 22.44
C GLN A 88 4.03 -2.39 22.72
N ARG A 89 2.78 -2.86 22.58
CA ARG A 89 2.43 -4.26 22.77
C ARG A 89 3.10 -5.17 21.74
N ILE A 90 3.10 -4.78 20.46
CA ILE A 90 3.83 -5.48 19.38
C ILE A 90 5.32 -5.57 19.72
N LYS A 91 5.95 -4.45 20.13
CA LYS A 91 7.37 -4.42 20.51
C LYS A 91 7.67 -5.40 21.66
N HIS A 92 6.80 -5.46 22.64
CA HIS A 92 6.95 -6.39 23.77
C HIS A 92 6.87 -7.85 23.30
N ILE A 93 5.86 -8.22 22.52
CA ILE A 93 5.71 -9.57 21.96
C ILE A 93 6.91 -9.95 21.09
N ILE A 94 7.40 -9.02 20.25
CA ILE A 94 8.60 -9.25 19.43
C ILE A 94 9.79 -9.57 20.33
N TRP A 95 10.01 -8.80 21.39
CA TRP A 95 11.09 -9.04 22.33
C TRP A 95 10.96 -10.41 23.02
N GLU A 96 9.77 -10.78 23.49
CA GLU A 96 9.53 -12.09 24.09
C GLU A 96 9.85 -13.24 23.12
N GLN A 97 9.49 -13.08 21.84
CA GLN A 97 9.62 -14.14 20.83
C GLN A 97 10.99 -14.18 20.15
N MET A 98 11.64 -13.05 19.96
CA MET A 98 12.90 -12.93 19.19
C MET A 98 14.12 -12.67 20.08
N GLY A 99 13.92 -12.17 21.31
CA GLY A 99 14.97 -11.59 22.14
C GLY A 99 15.33 -10.17 21.69
N ASP A 100 16.59 -9.81 21.83
CA ASP A 100 17.05 -8.42 21.64
C ASP A 100 17.26 -8.02 20.17
N THR A 101 17.23 -8.95 19.20
CA THR A 101 17.39 -8.56 17.79
C THR A 101 16.26 -7.65 17.32
N PRO A 102 16.57 -6.44 16.82
CA PRO A 102 15.56 -5.55 16.29
C PRO A 102 14.81 -6.18 15.12
N LEU A 103 13.49 -6.09 15.14
CA LEU A 103 12.62 -6.53 14.06
C LEU A 103 11.69 -5.40 13.65
N ASN A 104 11.64 -5.11 12.36
CA ASN A 104 10.71 -4.14 11.81
C ASN A 104 9.36 -4.83 11.47
N PRO A 105 8.27 -4.56 12.21
CA PRO A 105 6.97 -5.17 11.96
C PRO A 105 6.32 -4.75 10.64
N SER A 106 6.77 -3.67 10.03
CA SER A 106 6.34 -3.23 8.70
C SER A 106 7.05 -3.97 7.56
N SER A 107 8.13 -4.72 7.85
CA SER A 107 8.81 -5.55 6.86
C SER A 107 8.16 -6.91 6.74
N GLY A 108 7.51 -7.20 5.61
CA GLY A 108 6.87 -8.50 5.38
C GLY A 108 7.82 -9.69 5.50
N GLU A 109 9.09 -9.53 5.10
CA GLU A 109 10.12 -10.56 5.25
C GLU A 109 10.45 -10.80 6.74
N GLN A 110 10.67 -9.74 7.51
CA GLN A 110 10.99 -9.87 8.94
C GLN A 110 9.79 -10.36 9.75
N LEU A 111 8.59 -9.93 9.40
CA LEU A 111 7.35 -10.44 9.97
C LEU A 111 7.16 -11.93 9.67
N SER A 112 7.53 -12.38 8.47
CA SER A 112 7.56 -13.81 8.11
C SER A 112 8.52 -14.60 9.02
N TRP A 113 9.68 -14.02 9.37
CA TRP A 113 10.62 -14.68 10.28
C TRP A 113 10.01 -14.91 11.67
N LEU A 114 9.31 -13.92 12.20
CA LEU A 114 8.66 -14.03 13.51
C LEU A 114 7.51 -15.06 13.50
N ILE A 115 6.67 -15.03 12.48
CA ILE A 115 5.50 -15.91 12.39
C ILE A 115 5.91 -17.37 12.17
N TYR A 116 6.78 -17.61 11.19
CA TYR A 116 7.14 -18.97 10.77
C TYR A 116 8.46 -19.46 11.38
N SER A 117 9.19 -18.62 12.11
CA SER A 117 10.49 -18.92 12.74
C SER A 117 11.58 -19.37 11.75
N ARG A 118 11.45 -19.00 10.49
CA ARG A 118 12.28 -19.49 9.41
C ARG A 118 12.78 -18.36 8.54
N LYS A 119 14.05 -18.48 8.10
CA LYS A 119 14.69 -17.60 7.13
C LYS A 119 15.15 -18.39 5.92
N VAL A 120 14.87 -17.88 4.72
CA VAL A 120 15.34 -18.47 3.46
C VAL A 120 16.87 -18.40 3.38
N ILE A 121 17.51 -19.50 3.02
CA ILE A 121 18.97 -19.63 2.93
C ILE A 121 19.46 -18.99 1.63
N ASP A 122 18.84 -19.35 0.50
CA ASP A 122 19.15 -18.82 -0.82
C ASP A 122 17.88 -18.36 -1.51
N LYS A 123 17.72 -17.02 -1.63
CA LYS A 123 16.53 -16.40 -2.23
C LYS A 123 16.37 -16.76 -3.71
N LYS A 124 17.46 -16.92 -4.46
CA LYS A 124 17.41 -17.27 -5.88
C LYS A 124 16.87 -18.67 -6.07
N LYS A 125 17.46 -19.66 -5.39
CA LYS A 125 17.01 -21.06 -5.40
C LYS A 125 15.55 -21.18 -4.92
N TRP A 126 15.18 -20.44 -3.87
CA TRP A 126 13.81 -20.35 -3.36
C TRP A 126 12.83 -19.86 -4.42
N SER A 127 13.15 -18.76 -5.09
CA SER A 127 12.31 -18.17 -6.15
C SER A 127 12.19 -19.10 -7.36
N GLU A 128 13.24 -19.81 -7.74
CA GLU A 128 13.22 -20.81 -8.81
C GLU A 128 12.35 -22.02 -8.42
N THR A 129 12.54 -22.58 -7.23
CA THR A 129 11.79 -23.75 -6.74
C THR A 129 10.28 -23.49 -6.73
N PHE A 130 9.86 -22.34 -6.26
CA PHE A 130 8.45 -21.97 -6.14
C PHE A 130 7.92 -21.15 -7.32
N ASN A 131 8.72 -20.94 -8.37
CA ASN A 131 8.39 -20.18 -9.57
C ASN A 131 7.79 -18.82 -9.24
N ILE A 132 8.51 -18.03 -8.43
CA ILE A 132 8.10 -16.71 -7.96
C ILE A 132 8.40 -15.65 -9.03
N GLY A 133 7.56 -14.65 -9.16
CA GLY A 133 7.78 -13.50 -10.03
C GLY A 133 6.78 -13.37 -11.17
N ILE A 134 7.13 -12.50 -12.12
CA ILE A 134 6.32 -12.18 -13.30
C ILE A 134 6.99 -12.82 -14.52
N ASP A 135 6.21 -13.45 -15.35
CA ASP A 135 6.64 -13.91 -16.67
C ASP A 135 6.86 -12.71 -17.58
N LYS A 136 8.07 -12.59 -18.13
CA LYS A 136 8.46 -11.42 -18.95
C LYS A 136 7.71 -11.34 -20.27
N SER A 137 7.29 -12.48 -20.82
CA SER A 137 6.58 -12.56 -22.09
C SER A 137 5.11 -12.21 -21.97
N THR A 138 4.44 -12.76 -20.96
CA THR A 138 3.00 -12.58 -20.75
C THR A 138 2.65 -11.42 -19.82
N LYS A 139 3.64 -10.83 -19.13
CA LYS A 139 3.47 -9.81 -18.06
C LYS A 139 2.52 -10.27 -16.93
N ARG A 140 2.28 -11.57 -16.82
CA ARG A 140 1.44 -12.19 -15.78
C ARG A 140 2.29 -12.85 -14.70
N LYS A 141 1.70 -13.06 -13.52
CA LYS A 141 2.34 -13.85 -12.46
C LYS A 141 2.64 -15.25 -12.98
N LYS A 142 3.84 -15.75 -12.73
CA LYS A 142 4.25 -17.11 -13.08
C LYS A 142 3.33 -18.12 -12.40
N LYS A 143 3.01 -19.20 -13.11
CA LYS A 143 2.19 -20.29 -12.56
C LYS A 143 2.97 -21.05 -11.48
N ARG A 144 2.39 -21.16 -10.29
CA ARG A 144 3.01 -21.89 -9.18
C ARG A 144 3.04 -23.38 -9.45
N PRO A 145 4.11 -24.10 -9.05
CA PRO A 145 4.16 -25.56 -9.17
C PRO A 145 3.16 -26.21 -8.21
N ILE A 146 2.70 -27.39 -8.58
CA ILE A 146 1.85 -28.23 -7.72
C ILE A 146 2.77 -29.13 -6.90
N PHE A 147 2.68 -29.01 -5.57
CA PHE A 147 3.41 -29.84 -4.62
C PHE A 147 2.44 -30.76 -3.86
N SER A 148 2.83 -31.99 -3.62
CA SER A 148 2.25 -32.76 -2.53
C SER A 148 2.67 -32.16 -1.19
N LYS A 149 1.90 -32.43 -0.11
CA LYS A 149 2.26 -31.92 1.24
C LYS A 149 3.67 -32.33 1.67
N ALA A 150 4.09 -33.56 1.35
CA ALA A 150 5.43 -34.06 1.68
C ALA A 150 6.52 -33.31 0.91
N LYS A 151 6.39 -33.16 -0.42
CA LYS A 151 7.33 -32.40 -1.24
C LYS A 151 7.41 -30.93 -0.86
N PHE A 152 6.28 -30.32 -0.50
CA PHE A 152 6.26 -28.93 -0.04
C PHE A 152 7.04 -28.79 1.28
N LYS A 153 6.77 -29.68 2.26
CA LYS A 153 7.49 -29.69 3.54
C LYS A 153 9.00 -29.87 3.33
N ASP A 154 9.42 -30.83 2.52
CA ASP A 154 10.82 -31.10 2.20
C ASP A 154 11.49 -29.86 1.56
N ALA A 155 10.85 -29.23 0.57
CA ALA A 155 11.36 -28.01 -0.06
C ALA A 155 11.50 -26.85 0.93
N VAL A 156 10.59 -26.71 1.89
CA VAL A 156 10.69 -25.70 2.95
C VAL A 156 11.83 -26.04 3.91
N ASP A 157 11.91 -27.27 4.39
CA ASP A 157 12.89 -27.69 5.38
C ASP A 157 14.33 -27.63 4.84
N THR A 158 14.53 -27.93 3.56
CA THR A 158 15.86 -27.89 2.90
C THR A 158 16.31 -26.48 2.50
N GLN A 159 15.38 -25.57 2.24
CA GLN A 159 15.72 -24.23 1.75
C GLN A 159 15.56 -23.12 2.80
N THR A 160 15.13 -23.48 4.00
CA THR A 160 15.04 -22.52 5.12
C THR A 160 15.82 -23.02 6.33
N LYS A 161 16.25 -22.10 7.18
CA LYS A 161 16.82 -22.41 8.50
C LYS A 161 15.99 -21.75 9.60
N PHE A 162 15.92 -22.41 10.76
CA PHE A 162 15.33 -21.82 11.94
C PHE A 162 16.12 -20.62 12.44
N ILE A 163 15.41 -19.60 12.89
CA ILE A 163 15.99 -18.44 13.55
C ILE A 163 16.05 -18.74 15.06
N LYS A 164 17.14 -18.31 15.68
CA LYS A 164 17.33 -18.43 17.12
C LYS A 164 17.03 -17.12 17.82
N LYS A 165 16.56 -17.16 19.04
CA LYS A 165 16.49 -15.99 19.91
C LYS A 165 17.89 -15.44 20.15
N THR A 166 17.98 -14.15 20.37
CA THR A 166 19.27 -13.49 20.61
C THR A 166 19.28 -12.74 21.92
N ILE A 167 20.47 -12.57 22.43
CA ILE A 167 20.76 -11.65 23.55
C ILE A 167 21.79 -10.62 23.05
N SER A 168 21.61 -9.37 23.39
CA SER A 168 22.55 -8.32 23.09
C SER A 168 23.58 -8.19 24.21
N THR A 169 24.83 -7.98 23.81
CA THR A 169 25.92 -7.64 24.72
C THR A 169 26.56 -6.34 24.26
N HIS A 170 27.16 -5.63 25.18
CA HIS A 170 27.92 -4.43 24.90
C HIS A 170 28.99 -4.69 23.82
N CYS A 171 29.20 -3.76 22.91
CA CYS A 171 30.24 -3.89 21.90
C CYS A 171 31.54 -3.28 22.42
N ASP A 172 32.45 -4.11 22.87
CA ASP A 172 33.76 -3.69 23.41
C ASP A 172 34.65 -2.98 22.37
N THR A 173 34.39 -3.19 21.07
CA THR A 173 35.18 -2.60 19.99
C THR A 173 34.95 -1.07 19.86
N CYS A 174 33.73 -0.61 20.10
CA CYS A 174 33.37 0.81 20.03
C CYS A 174 32.83 1.35 21.36
N ASP A 175 32.98 0.61 22.42
CA ASP A 175 32.49 0.93 23.76
C ASP A 175 31.02 1.35 23.79
N GLY A 176 30.19 0.65 22.98
CA GLY A 176 28.77 0.90 22.88
C GLY A 176 28.36 2.06 21.97
N ASP A 177 29.27 2.87 21.45
CA ASP A 177 28.96 4.07 20.65
C ASP A 177 28.40 3.75 19.26
N GLY A 178 28.62 2.55 18.74
CA GLY A 178 28.22 2.15 17.40
C GLY A 178 29.08 2.75 16.29
N VAL A 179 29.93 3.72 16.60
CA VAL A 179 30.79 4.40 15.64
C VAL A 179 32.24 4.38 16.10
N MET A 180 33.18 4.49 15.17
CA MET A 180 34.60 4.47 15.43
C MET A 180 35.31 5.53 14.58
N GLN A 181 36.34 6.13 15.12
CA GLN A 181 37.25 6.97 14.35
C GLN A 181 38.29 6.06 13.67
N ARG A 182 38.23 5.98 12.36
CA ARG A 182 39.27 5.28 11.59
C ARG A 182 40.49 6.16 11.39
N VAL A 183 41.66 5.55 11.32
CA VAL A 183 42.91 6.22 11.02
C VAL A 183 43.37 5.88 9.59
N LYS A 184 44.00 6.84 8.94
CA LYS A 184 44.61 6.66 7.62
C LYS A 184 45.93 5.87 7.77
N VAL A 185 46.47 5.42 6.64
CA VAL A 185 47.73 4.67 6.57
C VAL A 185 48.91 5.49 7.18
N ASN A 186 48.85 6.83 7.13
CA ASN A 186 49.82 7.73 7.72
C ASN A 186 49.60 8.01 9.23
N GLY A 187 48.61 7.37 9.87
CA GLY A 187 48.30 7.53 11.29
C GLY A 187 47.31 8.65 11.61
N ASP A 188 46.96 9.52 10.66
CA ASP A 188 46.00 10.60 10.90
C ASP A 188 44.56 10.08 10.99
N PRO A 189 43.72 10.61 11.88
CA PRO A 189 42.31 10.25 11.93
C PRO A 189 41.54 10.79 10.71
N TYR A 190 40.55 10.06 10.24
CA TYR A 190 39.57 10.60 9.28
C TYR A 190 38.70 11.65 9.97
N LYS A 191 38.24 12.65 9.23
CA LYS A 191 37.37 13.72 9.77
C LYS A 191 36.04 13.20 10.28
N ASN A 192 35.50 12.16 9.65
CA ASN A 192 34.18 11.61 9.94
C ASN A 192 34.30 10.27 10.67
N MET A 193 33.44 10.07 11.68
CA MET A 193 33.25 8.78 12.31
C MET A 193 32.64 7.78 11.31
N SER A 194 33.06 6.53 11.37
CA SER A 194 32.49 5.43 10.58
C SER A 194 31.77 4.45 11.50
N LYS A 195 30.80 3.72 10.95
CA LYS A 195 30.13 2.66 11.70
C LYS A 195 31.14 1.63 12.18
N CYS A 196 30.99 1.17 13.41
CA CYS A 196 31.77 0.06 13.95
C CYS A 196 31.50 -1.21 13.16
N ASP A 197 32.56 -1.86 12.67
CA ASP A 197 32.42 -3.08 11.85
C ASP A 197 31.92 -4.26 12.69
N THR A 198 32.27 -4.35 13.98
CA THR A 198 31.87 -5.42 14.89
C THR A 198 30.37 -5.42 15.18
N CYS A 199 29.78 -4.25 15.49
CA CYS A 199 28.36 -4.13 15.81
C CYS A 199 27.53 -3.52 14.67
N SER A 200 28.14 -3.23 13.52
CA SER A 200 27.46 -2.62 12.36
C SER A 200 26.72 -1.31 12.68
N GLY A 201 27.21 -0.57 13.67
CA GLY A 201 26.63 0.70 14.09
C GLY A 201 25.57 0.60 15.20
N HIS A 202 25.31 -0.58 15.74
CA HIS A 202 24.27 -0.79 16.77
C HIS A 202 24.74 -0.53 18.21
N GLY A 203 26.06 -0.40 18.48
CA GLY A 203 26.62 -0.30 19.82
C GLY A 203 26.59 -1.61 20.62
N VAL A 204 25.88 -2.62 20.13
CA VAL A 204 25.74 -3.93 20.77
C VAL A 204 25.98 -5.05 19.77
N VAL A 205 26.42 -6.20 20.25
CA VAL A 205 26.63 -7.43 19.48
C VAL A 205 25.56 -8.43 19.89
N TYR A 206 24.98 -9.13 18.91
CA TYR A 206 23.91 -10.10 19.16
C TYR A 206 24.46 -11.52 19.14
N ALA A 207 24.30 -12.25 20.26
CA ALA A 207 24.64 -13.65 20.39
C ALA A 207 23.37 -14.52 20.29
N ASN A 208 23.44 -15.63 19.53
CA ASN A 208 22.34 -16.57 19.42
C ASN A 208 22.22 -17.43 20.68
N LEU A 209 21.00 -17.53 21.19
CA LEU A 209 20.63 -18.53 22.19
C LEU A 209 20.29 -19.88 21.52
N ASN A 210 20.23 -20.95 22.32
CA ASN A 210 19.85 -22.27 21.78
C ASN A 210 18.33 -22.44 21.56
N THR A 211 17.53 -21.41 21.83
CA THR A 211 16.07 -21.41 21.69
C THR A 211 15.66 -20.90 20.32
N ILE A 212 14.73 -21.60 19.65
CA ILE A 212 14.13 -21.17 18.40
C ILE A 212 13.31 -19.90 18.67
N ALA A 213 13.48 -18.87 17.83
CA ALA A 213 12.74 -17.63 17.91
C ALA A 213 11.41 -17.72 17.13
N GLY A 214 10.44 -16.88 17.54
CA GLY A 214 9.16 -16.74 16.85
C GLY A 214 8.12 -17.80 17.20
N PHE A 215 6.99 -17.73 16.53
CA PHE A 215 5.79 -18.52 16.84
C PHE A 215 5.78 -19.93 16.21
N GLN A 216 6.76 -20.29 15.41
CA GLN A 216 6.90 -21.59 14.76
C GLN A 216 5.64 -22.04 13.99
N GLN A 217 4.89 -21.06 13.42
CA GLN A 217 3.72 -21.37 12.61
C GLN A 217 4.11 -22.21 11.39
N LYS A 218 3.31 -23.24 11.10
CA LYS A 218 3.57 -24.11 9.93
C LYS A 218 2.91 -23.52 8.69
N PRO A 219 3.66 -23.34 7.57
CA PRO A 219 3.06 -22.94 6.31
C PRO A 219 2.18 -24.07 5.74
N VAL A 220 1.02 -23.70 5.21
CA VAL A 220 0.01 -24.69 4.75
C VAL A 220 0.29 -25.18 3.33
N GLY A 221 0.91 -24.34 2.49
CA GLY A 221 1.20 -24.73 1.11
C GLY A 221 1.82 -23.61 0.28
N VAL A 222 2.01 -23.90 -1.01
CA VAL A 222 2.70 -23.00 -1.98
C VAL A 222 2.02 -21.64 -2.10
N SER A 223 0.71 -21.55 -1.82
CA SER A 223 -0.03 -20.26 -1.84
C SER A 223 0.48 -19.26 -0.81
N GLU A 224 1.08 -19.72 0.28
CA GLU A 224 1.66 -18.88 1.32
C GLU A 224 3.12 -18.49 1.06
N VAL A 225 3.76 -19.01 0.03
CA VAL A 225 5.15 -18.68 -0.30
C VAL A 225 5.23 -17.29 -0.93
N ALA A 226 6.23 -16.50 -0.51
CA ALA A 226 6.56 -15.18 -1.04
C ALA A 226 8.04 -15.09 -1.40
N ASP A 227 8.45 -13.99 -2.02
CA ASP A 227 9.85 -13.72 -2.27
C ASP A 227 10.58 -13.52 -0.93
N GLY A 228 11.64 -14.31 -0.73
CA GLY A 228 12.43 -14.29 0.51
C GLY A 228 11.78 -14.92 1.75
N GLY A 229 10.62 -15.63 1.62
CA GLY A 229 9.97 -16.30 2.74
C GLY A 229 8.51 -16.64 2.53
N PHE A 230 7.67 -16.26 3.48
CA PHE A 230 6.23 -16.53 3.45
C PHE A 230 5.45 -15.23 3.42
N LYS A 231 4.23 -15.29 2.89
CA LYS A 231 3.33 -14.14 2.81
C LYS A 231 2.88 -13.68 4.18
N THR A 232 2.81 -12.37 4.31
CA THR A 232 2.29 -11.67 5.48
C THR A 232 1.31 -10.56 5.07
N ASP A 233 0.68 -10.74 3.88
CA ASP A 233 -0.41 -9.86 3.45
C ASP A 233 -1.65 -10.04 4.35
N ARG A 234 -2.55 -9.04 4.32
CA ARG A 234 -3.73 -8.99 5.19
C ARG A 234 -4.57 -10.26 5.14
N ASP A 235 -4.73 -10.86 3.95
CA ASP A 235 -5.57 -12.05 3.79
C ASP A 235 -4.91 -13.29 4.38
N THR A 236 -3.57 -13.40 4.24
CA THR A 236 -2.79 -14.46 4.87
C THR A 236 -2.81 -14.32 6.39
N LEU A 237 -2.60 -13.10 6.91
CA LEU A 237 -2.66 -12.84 8.35
C LEU A 237 -4.04 -13.16 8.94
N LYS A 238 -5.13 -12.80 8.27
CA LYS A 238 -6.49 -13.18 8.70
C LYS A 238 -6.69 -14.70 8.78
N LYS A 239 -6.18 -15.43 7.78
CA LYS A 239 -6.25 -16.91 7.79
C LYS A 239 -5.42 -17.51 8.93
N ILE A 240 -4.29 -16.90 9.27
CA ILE A 240 -3.47 -17.31 10.43
C ILE A 240 -4.23 -17.03 11.71
N SER A 241 -4.79 -15.83 11.91
CA SER A 241 -5.59 -15.48 13.08
C SER A 241 -6.76 -16.45 13.30
N MET A 242 -7.48 -16.82 12.21
CA MET A 242 -8.62 -17.75 12.29
C MET A 242 -8.23 -19.19 12.68
N ARG A 243 -6.99 -19.61 12.44
CA ARG A 243 -6.52 -20.99 12.71
C ARG A 243 -5.56 -21.09 13.89
N SER A 244 -5.36 -20.02 14.62
CA SER A 244 -4.40 -19.91 15.72
C SER A 244 -5.09 -19.41 16.97
N ASP A 245 -4.52 -19.76 18.12
CA ASP A 245 -4.94 -19.33 19.46
C ASP A 245 -3.75 -18.73 20.22
N GLY A 246 -4.02 -18.12 21.38
CA GLY A 246 -2.99 -17.56 22.26
C GLY A 246 -2.19 -16.42 21.63
N ASP A 247 -0.90 -16.35 21.95
CA ASP A 247 -0.02 -15.21 21.64
C ASP A 247 0.12 -14.93 20.14
N ILE A 248 0.14 -15.96 19.30
CA ILE A 248 0.23 -15.75 17.86
C ILE A 248 -1.02 -15.10 17.30
N LYS A 249 -2.20 -15.50 17.79
CA LYS A 249 -3.46 -14.88 17.38
C LYS A 249 -3.50 -13.42 17.80
N GLU A 250 -3.18 -13.13 19.07
CA GLU A 250 -3.07 -11.76 19.57
C GLU A 250 -2.11 -10.93 18.70
N PHE A 251 -0.91 -11.43 18.47
CA PHE A 251 0.10 -10.74 17.68
C PHE A 251 -0.37 -10.43 16.26
N VAL A 252 -0.97 -11.41 15.59
CA VAL A 252 -1.42 -11.23 14.19
C VAL A 252 -2.59 -10.24 14.12
N ASP A 253 -3.51 -10.29 15.07
CA ASP A 253 -4.63 -9.34 15.15
C ASP A 253 -4.13 -7.91 15.40
N LEU A 254 -3.13 -7.74 16.27
CA LEU A 254 -2.46 -6.46 16.52
C LEU A 254 -1.76 -5.93 15.26
N ILE A 255 -1.06 -6.78 14.51
CA ILE A 255 -0.41 -6.37 13.23
C ILE A 255 -1.45 -5.94 12.19
N ILE A 256 -2.56 -6.66 12.05
CA ILE A 256 -3.64 -6.27 11.14
C ILE A 256 -4.20 -4.90 11.54
N ARG A 257 -4.43 -4.66 12.82
CA ARG A 257 -4.95 -3.40 13.34
C ARG A 257 -3.93 -2.27 13.21
N TYR A 258 -2.67 -2.52 13.54
CA TYR A 258 -1.54 -1.59 13.39
C TYR A 258 -1.44 -1.07 11.95
N ASN A 259 -1.37 -1.97 10.97
CA ASN A 259 -1.28 -1.59 9.56
C ASN A 259 -2.54 -0.85 9.06
N ALA A 260 -3.71 -1.19 9.60
CA ALA A 260 -4.94 -0.51 9.25
C ALA A 260 -4.96 0.93 9.78
N ILE A 261 -4.51 1.16 11.03
CA ILE A 261 -4.41 2.51 11.62
C ILE A 261 -3.31 3.30 10.92
N ASP A 262 -2.15 2.72 10.65
CA ASP A 262 -1.07 3.38 9.91
C ASP A 262 -1.54 3.90 8.55
N THR A 263 -2.22 3.05 7.78
CA THR A 263 -2.83 3.45 6.51
C THR A 263 -3.87 4.56 6.70
N TYR A 264 -4.68 4.46 7.76
CA TYR A 264 -5.71 5.45 8.05
C TYR A 264 -5.12 6.83 8.36
N LEU A 265 -4.15 6.89 9.24
CA LEU A 265 -3.47 8.14 9.61
C LEU A 265 -2.70 8.74 8.42
N ASN A 266 -1.88 7.94 7.76
CA ASN A 266 -0.99 8.45 6.71
C ASN A 266 -1.72 8.74 5.39
N THR A 267 -2.71 7.93 5.01
CA THR A 267 -3.38 8.09 3.71
C THR A 267 -4.61 9.00 3.80
N PHE A 268 -5.40 8.85 4.85
CA PHE A 268 -6.69 9.56 4.92
C PHE A 268 -6.60 10.81 5.77
N VAL A 269 -6.10 10.75 7.00
CA VAL A 269 -6.01 11.94 7.87
C VAL A 269 -5.00 12.93 7.32
N ASN A 270 -3.75 12.51 7.11
CA ASN A 270 -2.72 13.38 6.54
C ASN A 270 -3.06 13.80 5.11
N GLY A 271 -3.63 12.89 4.29
CA GLY A 271 -4.08 13.24 2.94
C GLY A 271 -5.11 14.37 2.90
N ILE A 272 -6.04 14.43 3.86
CA ILE A 272 -6.96 15.55 3.99
C ILE A 272 -6.21 16.81 4.46
N ARG A 273 -5.41 16.67 5.52
CA ARG A 273 -4.68 17.78 6.13
C ARG A 273 -3.73 18.49 5.18
N ASP A 274 -3.04 17.74 4.34
CA ASP A 274 -2.07 18.27 3.38
C ASP A 274 -2.71 19.04 2.21
N HIS A 275 -4.02 18.87 1.99
CA HIS A 275 -4.71 19.42 0.81
C HIS A 275 -5.92 20.31 1.16
N VAL A 276 -6.33 20.37 2.43
CA VAL A 276 -7.39 21.30 2.87
C VAL A 276 -6.83 22.71 2.88
N ASN A 277 -7.61 23.68 2.38
CA ASN A 277 -7.23 25.09 2.39
C ASN A 277 -7.58 25.79 3.73
N GLU A 278 -7.24 27.08 3.82
CA GLU A 278 -7.48 27.91 5.02
C GLU A 278 -8.98 28.06 5.35
N ASP A 279 -9.85 27.93 4.36
CA ASP A 279 -11.32 27.99 4.52
C ASP A 279 -11.91 26.63 4.90
N SER A 280 -11.10 25.64 5.23
CA SER A 280 -11.51 24.26 5.52
C SER A 280 -12.18 23.55 4.32
N ILE A 281 -11.90 23.98 3.12
CA ILE A 281 -12.38 23.35 1.88
C ILE A 281 -11.29 22.49 1.26
N LEU A 282 -11.66 21.28 0.90
CA LEU A 282 -10.82 20.33 0.20
C LEU A 282 -11.23 20.26 -1.27
N HIS A 283 -10.28 20.40 -2.18
CA HIS A 283 -10.50 20.37 -3.64
C HIS A 283 -9.84 19.13 -4.26
N PRO A 284 -10.43 17.92 -4.15
CA PRO A 284 -9.89 16.73 -4.77
C PRO A 284 -9.98 16.83 -6.29
N LYS A 285 -8.97 16.31 -6.99
CA LYS A 285 -8.95 16.26 -8.45
C LYS A 285 -9.58 14.96 -8.95
N PHE A 286 -10.46 15.06 -9.95
CA PHE A 286 -11.12 13.93 -10.58
C PHE A 286 -10.56 13.69 -11.98
N MET A 287 -10.22 12.43 -12.26
CA MET A 287 -9.62 12.04 -13.52
C MET A 287 -10.51 11.01 -14.24
N GLN A 288 -10.80 11.30 -15.48
CA GLN A 288 -11.42 10.37 -16.43
C GLN A 288 -10.36 9.49 -17.10
N CYS A 289 -10.78 8.39 -17.70
CA CYS A 289 -9.96 7.53 -18.57
C CYS A 289 -8.71 6.90 -17.92
N VAL A 290 -8.57 6.92 -16.59
CA VAL A 290 -7.46 6.30 -15.88
C VAL A 290 -7.73 4.82 -15.61
N THR A 291 -8.98 4.46 -15.33
CA THR A 291 -9.38 3.09 -15.07
C THR A 291 -9.83 2.38 -16.35
N ALA A 292 -9.50 1.09 -16.49
CA ALA A 292 -9.95 0.29 -17.63
C ALA A 292 -11.49 0.14 -17.71
N THR A 293 -12.19 0.37 -16.59
CA THR A 293 -13.66 0.26 -16.47
C THR A 293 -14.38 1.59 -16.68
N ALA A 294 -13.68 2.64 -17.12
CA ALA A 294 -14.20 4.01 -17.27
C ALA A 294 -14.80 4.63 -15.98
N ARG A 295 -14.46 4.08 -14.80
CA ARG A 295 -14.76 4.73 -13.51
C ARG A 295 -13.88 5.96 -13.35
N LEU A 296 -14.38 6.98 -12.67
CA LEU A 296 -13.56 8.11 -12.23
C LEU A 296 -12.46 7.64 -11.28
N SER A 297 -11.34 8.29 -11.31
CA SER A 297 -10.28 8.19 -10.31
C SER A 297 -10.13 9.54 -9.63
N SER A 298 -9.69 9.56 -8.38
CA SER A 298 -9.46 10.80 -7.66
C SER A 298 -8.06 10.82 -7.05
N ARG A 299 -7.48 12.01 -6.96
CA ARG A 299 -6.16 12.27 -6.35
C ARG A 299 -6.12 13.65 -5.69
N ASP A 300 -5.08 13.86 -4.91
CA ASP A 300 -4.75 15.12 -4.24
C ASP A 300 -5.91 15.63 -3.36
N PRO A 301 -6.42 14.84 -2.39
CA PRO A 301 -6.19 13.44 -2.07
C PRO A 301 -7.11 12.46 -2.81
N ASN A 302 -6.86 11.14 -2.69
CA ASN A 302 -7.79 10.14 -3.20
C ASN A 302 -9.04 10.06 -2.33
N PHE A 303 -10.11 10.71 -2.77
CA PHE A 303 -11.35 10.85 -2.02
C PHE A 303 -12.38 9.72 -2.30
N GLN A 304 -12.14 8.89 -3.31
CA GLN A 304 -13.04 7.79 -3.68
C GLN A 304 -12.80 6.50 -2.87
N ASN A 305 -11.63 6.35 -2.24
CA ASN A 305 -11.25 5.17 -1.47
C ASN A 305 -11.40 5.35 0.05
N GLN A 306 -12.23 6.30 0.49
CA GLN A 306 -12.46 6.53 1.92
C GLN A 306 -13.05 5.29 2.61
N PRO A 307 -12.54 4.89 3.80
CA PRO A 307 -13.06 3.74 4.51
C PRO A 307 -14.56 3.90 4.80
N ARG A 308 -15.29 2.78 4.73
CA ARG A 308 -16.70 2.72 5.09
C ARG A 308 -16.86 2.19 6.51
N GLY A 309 -17.95 2.59 7.15
CA GLY A 309 -18.34 2.13 8.49
C GLY A 309 -17.71 2.93 9.63
N ASN A 310 -17.99 2.48 10.86
CA ASN A 310 -17.64 3.21 12.09
C ASN A 310 -16.22 2.91 12.61
N THR A 311 -15.55 1.91 12.05
CA THR A 311 -14.19 1.51 12.49
C THR A 311 -13.16 2.60 12.21
N PHE A 312 -13.35 3.36 11.13
CA PHE A 312 -12.52 4.48 10.71
C PHE A 312 -13.44 5.62 10.26
N PRO A 313 -13.86 6.50 11.17
CA PRO A 313 -14.97 7.44 10.92
C PRO A 313 -14.58 8.68 10.13
N ILE A 314 -13.61 8.61 9.21
CA ILE A 314 -13.13 9.76 8.42
C ILE A 314 -14.26 10.45 7.62
N ARG A 315 -15.29 9.73 7.23
CA ARG A 315 -16.43 10.33 6.52
C ARG A 315 -17.24 11.27 7.37
N LYS A 316 -17.16 11.16 8.71
CA LYS A 316 -17.87 12.05 9.63
C LYS A 316 -17.33 13.47 9.63
N VAL A 317 -16.06 13.65 9.22
CA VAL A 317 -15.47 15.00 9.11
C VAL A 317 -15.87 15.71 7.81
N ILE A 318 -16.58 15.03 6.90
CA ILE A 318 -17.13 15.64 5.70
C ILE A 318 -18.46 16.27 6.07
N THR A 319 -18.56 17.59 5.99
CA THR A 319 -19.73 18.35 6.41
C THR A 319 -20.23 19.27 5.31
N SER A 320 -21.41 19.76 5.46
CA SER A 320 -21.96 20.82 4.57
C SER A 320 -21.29 22.16 4.89
N ARG A 321 -20.88 22.89 3.84
CA ARG A 321 -20.43 24.28 3.99
C ARG A 321 -21.56 25.27 4.27
N PHE A 322 -22.81 24.85 4.14
CA PHE A 322 -23.96 25.66 4.42
C PHE A 322 -24.42 25.46 5.86
N ASN A 323 -24.65 26.52 6.58
CA ASN A 323 -25.13 26.45 7.96
C ASN A 323 -26.51 25.72 8.01
N GLY A 324 -26.59 24.67 8.84
CA GLY A 324 -27.78 23.80 8.91
C GLY A 324 -27.96 22.88 7.69
N GLY A 325 -27.00 22.83 6.76
CA GLY A 325 -27.05 21.97 5.60
C GLY A 325 -26.65 20.52 5.93
N SER A 326 -26.99 19.61 5.03
CA SER A 326 -26.71 18.19 5.15
C SER A 326 -25.96 17.68 3.94
N ILE A 327 -25.17 16.62 4.12
CA ILE A 327 -24.63 15.80 3.03
C ILE A 327 -25.66 14.72 2.70
N VAL A 328 -26.01 14.60 1.43
CA VAL A 328 -26.94 13.58 0.93
C VAL A 328 -26.14 12.56 0.11
N GLU A 329 -26.23 11.28 0.48
CA GLU A 329 -25.62 10.16 -0.26
C GLU A 329 -26.73 9.42 -1.02
N ILE A 330 -26.57 9.32 -2.34
CA ILE A 330 -27.49 8.57 -3.22
C ILE A 330 -26.63 7.59 -4.03
N ASP A 331 -26.96 6.30 -3.94
CA ASP A 331 -26.25 5.25 -4.66
C ASP A 331 -27.25 4.24 -5.24
N PHE A 332 -26.90 3.66 -6.39
CA PHE A 332 -27.70 2.57 -6.98
C PHE A 332 -27.43 1.26 -6.24
N SER A 333 -28.51 0.62 -5.77
CA SER A 333 -28.38 -0.70 -5.15
C SER A 333 -27.94 -1.74 -6.18
N GLN A 334 -26.72 -2.31 -5.99
CA GLN A 334 -26.21 -3.44 -6.77
C GLN A 334 -26.29 -3.28 -8.29
N LEU A 335 -26.02 -2.07 -8.83
CA LEU A 335 -26.19 -1.75 -10.25
C LEU A 335 -25.53 -2.77 -11.19
N GLU A 336 -24.29 -3.18 -10.87
CA GLU A 336 -23.50 -4.11 -11.71
C GLU A 336 -24.17 -5.49 -11.75
N PHE A 337 -24.66 -5.99 -10.61
CA PHE A 337 -25.39 -7.26 -10.55
C PHE A 337 -26.70 -7.18 -11.33
N ARG A 338 -27.47 -6.11 -11.17
CA ARG A 338 -28.72 -5.87 -11.91
C ARG A 338 -28.48 -5.82 -13.42
N ALA A 339 -27.43 -5.11 -13.85
CA ALA A 339 -27.04 -5.04 -15.26
C ALA A 339 -26.62 -6.42 -15.81
N ALA A 340 -25.85 -7.20 -15.05
CA ALA A 340 -25.42 -8.53 -15.44
C ALA A 340 -26.62 -9.50 -15.60
N VAL A 341 -27.53 -9.50 -14.62
CA VAL A 341 -28.76 -10.30 -14.64
C VAL A 341 -29.65 -9.95 -15.85
N PHE A 342 -29.80 -8.64 -16.12
CA PHE A 342 -30.56 -8.15 -17.26
C PHE A 342 -29.93 -8.57 -18.60
N LEU A 343 -28.61 -8.39 -18.76
CA LEU A 343 -27.88 -8.75 -19.98
C LEU A 343 -27.86 -10.27 -20.21
N ALA A 344 -27.76 -11.07 -19.14
CA ALA A 344 -27.79 -12.52 -19.20
C ALA A 344 -29.23 -13.11 -19.40
N GLN A 345 -30.28 -12.28 -19.29
CA GLN A 345 -31.66 -12.68 -19.28
C GLN A 345 -31.94 -13.76 -18.20
N ASP A 346 -31.28 -13.65 -17.06
CA ASP A 346 -31.42 -14.60 -15.95
C ASP A 346 -32.75 -14.38 -15.21
N LYS A 347 -33.70 -15.28 -15.45
CA LYS A 347 -35.06 -15.19 -14.88
C LYS A 347 -35.07 -15.30 -13.37
N GLN A 348 -34.17 -16.11 -12.76
CA GLN A 348 -34.11 -16.25 -11.32
C GLN A 348 -33.53 -14.97 -10.70
N GLY A 349 -32.43 -14.46 -11.23
CA GLY A 349 -31.82 -13.20 -10.76
C GLY A 349 -32.78 -12.01 -10.90
N MET A 350 -33.59 -11.94 -11.99
CA MET A 350 -34.62 -10.90 -12.13
C MET A 350 -35.67 -11.00 -11.04
N LYS A 351 -36.09 -12.22 -10.68
CA LYS A 351 -37.06 -12.45 -9.61
C LYS A 351 -36.47 -12.07 -8.25
N ASP A 352 -35.26 -12.50 -7.94
CA ASP A 352 -34.55 -12.17 -6.69
C ASP A 352 -34.41 -10.66 -6.51
N ILE A 353 -34.07 -9.93 -7.59
CA ILE A 353 -34.00 -8.45 -7.59
C ILE A 353 -35.39 -7.84 -7.31
N ALA A 354 -36.47 -8.39 -7.89
CA ALA A 354 -37.83 -7.89 -7.67
C ALA A 354 -38.31 -8.16 -6.24
N ASP A 355 -37.94 -9.29 -5.68
CA ASP A 355 -38.27 -9.72 -4.32
C ASP A 355 -37.38 -9.03 -3.25
N GLY A 356 -36.39 -8.26 -3.66
CA GLY A 356 -35.53 -7.48 -2.76
C GLY A 356 -34.46 -8.31 -2.05
N VAL A 357 -34.08 -9.48 -2.60
CA VAL A 357 -33.05 -10.39 -2.07
C VAL A 357 -31.65 -9.97 -2.51
#